data_c80474261acfec60d48778e154d75e28
#
_entry.id   c80474261acfec60d48778e154d75e28
#
_cell.length_a   1.000
_cell.length_b   1.000
_cell.length_c   1.000
_cell.angle_alpha   90.00
_cell.angle_beta   90.00
_cell.angle_gamma   90.00
#
_symmetry.space_group_name_H-M   'P 1'
#
loop_
_entity.id
_entity.type
_entity.pdbx_description
1 polymer ?
#
loop_
_entity_poly.entity_id
_entity_poly.type
_entity_poly.pdbx_seq_one_letter_code
_entity_poly.pdbx_strand_id
1 'polypeptide(L)' 'MAIIKRSVNIQGHATSITLEEEFWHVLKAISKKTKRPIRQIVAELDEKKAPEDNLSSAIRVFVLKSA' A
#
# COMPACT_ATOMS: atom_id res chain seq x y z
N MET A 1 -16.14 -8.50 -5.25
CA MET A 1 -15.06 -7.59 -4.83
C MET A 1 -14.27 -7.12 -6.02
N ALA A 2 -14.05 -5.83 -6.13
CA ALA A 2 -13.29 -5.28 -7.23
C ALA A 2 -11.81 -5.16 -6.83
N ILE A 3 -10.93 -5.65 -7.70
CA ILE A 3 -9.50 -5.43 -7.56
C ILE A 3 -9.15 -4.27 -8.48
N ILE A 4 -8.63 -3.21 -7.92
CA ILE A 4 -8.35 -1.99 -8.67
C ILE A 4 -6.85 -1.77 -8.74
N LYS A 5 -6.37 -1.53 -9.95
CA LYS A 5 -4.97 -1.18 -10.19
C LYS A 5 -4.80 0.33 -10.00
N ARG A 6 -3.87 0.72 -9.16
CA ARG A 6 -3.60 2.12 -8.88
C ARG A 6 -2.13 2.42 -9.06
N SER A 7 -1.84 3.60 -9.57
CA SER A 7 -0.46 4.06 -9.69
C SER A 7 -0.07 4.85 -8.45
N VAL A 8 1.12 4.57 -7.93
CA VAL A 8 1.70 5.35 -6.83
C VAL A 8 3.10 5.76 -7.21
N ASN A 9 3.50 6.93 -6.75
CA ASN A 9 4.84 7.43 -6.97
C ASN A 9 5.66 7.17 -5.72
N ILE A 10 6.72 6.38 -5.84
CA ILE A 10 7.59 6.01 -4.74
C ILE A 10 8.99 6.52 -5.06
N GLN A 11 9.45 7.52 -4.30
CA GLN A 11 10.82 8.04 -4.44
C GLN A 11 11.20 8.36 -5.88
N GLY A 12 10.27 9.01 -6.59
CA GLY A 12 10.51 9.40 -7.97
C GLY A 12 10.21 8.34 -9.02
N HIS A 13 9.79 7.15 -8.59
CA HIS A 13 9.43 6.05 -9.49
C HIS A 13 7.95 5.81 -9.46
N ALA A 14 7.33 5.72 -10.63
CA ALA A 14 5.93 5.31 -10.73
C ALA A 14 5.86 3.80 -10.64
N THR A 15 5.01 3.29 -9.78
CA THR A 15 4.76 1.86 -9.66
C THR A 15 3.25 1.63 -9.61
N SER A 16 2.83 0.41 -9.91
CA SER A 16 1.42 0.05 -9.85
C SER A 16 1.21 -0.95 -8.73
N ILE A 17 0.11 -0.77 -8.00
CA ILE A 17 -0.33 -1.73 -7.01
C ILE A 17 -1.74 -2.16 -7.35
N THR A 18 -2.06 -3.41 -7.04
CA THR A 18 -3.41 -3.94 -7.21
C THR A 18 -3.94 -4.33 -5.84
N LEU A 19 -5.05 -3.73 -5.45
CA LEU A 19 -5.67 -4.00 -4.16
C LEU A 19 -7.17 -4.09 -4.32
N GLU A 20 -7.76 -4.99 -3.56
CA GLU A 20 -9.20 -5.01 -3.39
C GLU A 20 -9.64 -3.69 -2.78
N GLU A 21 -10.83 -3.26 -3.15
CA GLU A 21 -11.36 -1.98 -2.70
C GLU A 21 -11.40 -1.88 -1.17
N GLU A 22 -11.72 -2.97 -0.50
CA GLU A 22 -11.78 -3.03 0.96
C GLU A 22 -10.41 -2.73 1.58
N PHE A 23 -9.34 -3.32 1.04
CA PHE A 23 -7.99 -3.03 1.51
C PHE A 23 -7.61 -1.58 1.26
N TRP A 24 -8.01 -1.03 0.12
CA TRP A 24 -7.73 0.36 -0.21
C TRP A 24 -8.40 1.30 0.77
N HIS A 25 -9.66 1.04 1.11
CA HIS A 25 -10.39 1.85 2.09
C HIS A 25 -9.70 1.86 3.45
N VAL A 26 -9.26 0.69 3.92
CA VAL A 26 -8.55 0.60 5.20
C VAL A 26 -7.21 1.33 5.13
N LEU A 27 -6.50 1.18 4.04
CA LEU A 27 -5.22 1.88 3.85
C LEU A 27 -5.40 3.40 3.88
N LYS A 28 -6.45 3.90 3.24
CA LYS A 28 -6.78 5.34 3.29
C LYS A 28 -7.09 5.78 4.72
N ALA A 29 -7.83 4.97 5.46
CA ALA A 29 -8.15 5.27 6.85
C ALA A 29 -6.89 5.33 7.72
N ILE A 30 -5.97 4.39 7.53
CA ILE A 30 -4.69 4.38 8.24
C ILE A 30 -3.87 5.63 7.90
N SER A 31 -3.82 5.99 6.63
CA SER A 31 -3.14 7.18 6.17
C SER A 31 -3.68 8.43 6.87
N LYS A 32 -4.99 8.55 6.94
CA LYS A 32 -5.64 9.69 7.58
C LYS A 32 -5.39 9.71 9.08
N LYS A 33 -5.49 8.55 9.72
CA LYS A 33 -5.31 8.41 11.17
C LYS A 33 -3.88 8.73 11.59
N THR A 34 -2.90 8.29 10.81
CA THR A 34 -1.49 8.51 11.12
C THR A 34 -0.94 9.81 10.54
N LYS A 35 -1.75 10.53 9.76
CA LYS A 35 -1.36 11.76 9.08
C LYS A 35 -0.16 11.56 8.15
N ARG A 36 -0.07 10.39 7.55
CA ARG A 36 0.99 10.06 6.60
C ARG A 36 0.38 9.80 5.23
N PRO A 37 0.94 10.37 4.16
CA PRO A 37 0.42 10.11 2.82
C PRO A 37 0.54 8.62 2.46
N ILE A 38 -0.40 8.13 1.68
CA ILE A 38 -0.37 6.73 1.23
C ILE A 38 0.96 6.41 0.54
N ARG A 39 1.47 7.32 -0.30
CA ARG A 39 2.73 7.10 -1.01
C ARG A 39 3.90 6.87 -0.05
N GLN A 40 3.88 7.54 1.11
CA GLN A 40 4.93 7.37 2.11
C GLN A 40 4.83 5.99 2.77
N ILE A 41 3.62 5.57 3.12
CA ILE A 41 3.39 4.25 3.69
C ILE A 41 3.84 3.17 2.72
N VAL A 42 3.45 3.30 1.46
CA VAL A 42 3.81 2.33 0.42
C VAL A 42 5.32 2.29 0.20
N ALA A 43 5.98 3.46 0.22
CA ALA A 43 7.43 3.53 0.06
C ALA A 43 8.16 2.79 1.18
N GLU A 44 7.70 2.96 2.42
CA GLU A 44 8.29 2.24 3.56
C GLU A 44 8.11 0.74 3.44
N LEU A 45 6.93 0.30 3.01
CA LEU A 45 6.67 -1.12 2.82
C LEU A 45 7.53 -1.70 1.71
N ASP A 46 7.72 -0.94 0.64
CA ASP A 46 8.57 -1.37 -0.47
C ASP A 46 10.03 -1.55 -0.02
N GLU A 47 10.53 -0.66 0.84
CA GLU A 47 11.87 -0.79 1.39
C GLU A 47 12.03 -2.00 2.31
N LYS A 48 11.00 -2.32 3.09
CA LYS A 48 11.07 -3.38 4.09
C LYS A 48 10.81 -4.77 3.55
N LYS A 49 10.12 -4.87 2.42
CA LYS A 49 9.83 -6.18 1.85
C LYS A 49 11.08 -6.80 1.23
N ALA A 50 11.11 -8.13 1.16
CA ALA A 50 12.16 -8.82 0.42
C ALA A 50 12.04 -8.52 -1.07
N PRO A 51 13.16 -8.49 -1.83
CA PRO A 51 13.10 -8.17 -3.26
C PRO A 51 12.16 -9.06 -4.06
N GLU A 52 12.00 -10.32 -3.66
CA GLU A 52 11.13 -11.27 -4.33
C GLU A 52 9.67 -11.14 -3.94
N ASP A 53 9.36 -10.33 -2.91
CA ASP A 53 7.99 -10.18 -2.46
C ASP A 53 7.21 -9.20 -3.32
N ASN A 54 5.92 -9.44 -3.41
CA ASN A 54 4.99 -8.59 -4.15
C ASN A 54 4.57 -7.43 -3.26
N LEU A 55 4.66 -6.20 -3.78
CA LEU A 55 4.30 -5.01 -3.02
C LEU A 55 2.83 -5.01 -2.60
N SER A 56 1.94 -5.48 -3.49
CA SER A 56 0.51 -5.56 -3.15
C SER A 56 0.28 -6.49 -1.97
N SER A 57 0.99 -7.63 -1.91
CA SER A 57 0.91 -8.55 -0.78
C SER A 57 1.44 -7.91 0.50
N ALA A 58 2.53 -7.16 0.41
CA ALA A 58 3.09 -6.45 1.57
C ALA A 58 2.09 -5.45 2.14
N ILE A 59 1.37 -4.75 1.27
CA ILE A 59 0.34 -3.79 1.70
C ILE A 59 -0.82 -4.53 2.37
N ARG A 60 -1.27 -5.65 1.82
CA ARG A 60 -2.35 -6.43 2.42
C ARG A 60 -1.99 -6.91 3.82
N VAL A 61 -0.79 -7.41 3.99
CA VAL A 61 -0.32 -7.86 5.31
C VAL A 61 -0.26 -6.69 6.29
N PHE A 62 0.25 -5.55 5.85
CA PHE A 62 0.29 -4.34 6.67
C PHE A 62 -1.11 -3.93 7.13
N VAL A 63 -2.07 -3.93 6.22
CA VAL A 63 -3.46 -3.56 6.55
C VAL A 63 -4.05 -4.54 7.57
N LEU A 64 -3.82 -5.83 7.38
CA LEU A 64 -4.31 -6.84 8.33
C LEU A 64 -3.73 -6.66 9.72
N LYS A 65 -2.45 -6.34 9.82
CA LYS A 65 -1.79 -6.15 11.12
C LYS A 65 -2.20 -4.85 11.78
N SER A 66 -2.65 -3.88 11.00
CA SER A 66 -3.05 -2.56 11.51
C SER A 66 -4.53 -2.48 11.85
N ALA A 67 -5.29 -3.46 11.46
CA ALA A 67 -6.75 -3.47 11.69
C ALA A 67 -7.09 -3.82 13.12
#